data_0ea7125f80604b1982572b9ab38fc48f
#
_entry.id   0ea7125f80604b1982572b9ab38fc48f
#
_cell.length_a   1.000
_cell.length_b   1.000
_cell.length_c   1.000
_cell.angle_alpha   90.00
_cell.angle_beta   90.00
_cell.angle_gamma   90.00
#
_symmetry.space_group_name_H-M   'P 1'
#
loop_
_entity.id
_entity.type
_entity.pdbx_description
1 polymer ?
#
loop_
_entity_poly.entity_id
_entity_poly.type
_entity_poly.pdbx_seq_one_letter_code
_entity_poly.pdbx_strand_id
1 'polypeptide(L)' 'MDWQVHYRRGDQQFRAPAADRSTALAVACILMRDGHEVIKLESTSGETIETHEIKRLCEE' A
#
# COMPACT_ATOMS: atom_id res chain seq x y z
N MET A 1 7.65 -6.54 -12.06
CA MET A 1 6.31 -7.02 -11.68
C MET A 1 5.54 -5.86 -11.08
N ASP A 2 4.31 -5.72 -11.48
CA ASP A 2 3.50 -4.59 -11.03
C ASP A 2 2.86 -4.86 -9.68
N TRP A 3 2.78 -3.81 -8.90
CA TRP A 3 2.13 -3.83 -7.60
C TRP A 3 1.02 -2.79 -7.59
N GLN A 4 0.04 -2.97 -6.71
CA GLN A 4 -1.03 -2.01 -6.47
C GLN A 4 -1.14 -1.74 -4.98
N VAL A 5 -1.29 -0.46 -4.65
CA VAL A 5 -1.54 -0.04 -3.28
C VAL A 5 -3.04 0.19 -3.16
N HIS A 6 -3.70 -0.62 -2.35
CA HIS A 6 -5.13 -0.47 -2.09
C HIS A 6 -5.31 0.40 -0.86
N TYR A 7 -5.99 1.52 -1.00
CA TYR A 7 -6.21 2.42 0.12
C TYR A 7 -7.61 3.01 0.08
N ARG A 8 -8.00 3.62 1.17
CA ARG A 8 -9.34 4.16 1.33
C ARG A 8 -9.26 5.56 1.92
N ARG A 9 -10.14 6.42 1.46
CA ARG A 9 -10.33 7.75 2.02
C ARG A 9 -11.82 7.97 2.24
N GLY A 10 -12.24 8.03 3.50
CA GLY A 10 -13.66 8.08 3.82
C GLY A 10 -14.37 6.83 3.33
N ASP A 11 -15.39 6.98 2.51
CA ASP A 11 -16.17 5.87 1.98
C ASP A 11 -15.68 5.38 0.62
N GLN A 12 -14.62 5.97 0.10
CA GLN A 12 -14.13 5.64 -1.24
C GLN A 12 -12.84 4.84 -1.18
N GLN A 13 -12.77 3.81 -2.03
CA GLN A 13 -11.58 2.99 -2.16
C GLN A 13 -10.85 3.35 -3.45
N PHE A 14 -9.52 3.35 -3.37
CA PHE A 14 -8.66 3.71 -4.48
C PHE A 14 -7.56 2.68 -4.63
N ARG A 15 -6.96 2.66 -5.81
CA ARG A 15 -5.79 1.84 -6.10
C ARG A 15 -4.74 2.71 -6.78
N ALA A 16 -3.50 2.59 -6.33
CA ALA A 16 -2.38 3.30 -6.92
C ALA A 16 -1.39 2.28 -7.46
N PRO A 17 -1.00 2.38 -8.73
CA PRO A 17 -0.03 1.43 -9.29
C PRO A 17 1.38 1.75 -8.82
N ALA A 18 2.20 0.71 -8.73
CA ALA A 18 3.62 0.85 -8.42
C ALA A 18 4.40 -0.21 -9.21
N ALA A 19 5.61 0.15 -9.62
CA ALA A 19 6.40 -0.72 -10.48
C ALA A 19 6.93 -1.95 -9.75
N ASP A 20 7.26 -1.80 -8.46
CA ASP A 20 7.82 -2.88 -7.67
C ASP A 20 7.41 -2.76 -6.21
N ARG A 21 7.85 -3.74 -5.40
CA ARG A 21 7.50 -3.82 -3.98
C ARG A 21 8.01 -2.61 -3.20
N SER A 22 9.25 -2.21 -3.45
CA SER A 22 9.86 -1.05 -2.77
C SER A 22 9.06 0.21 -3.01
N THR A 23 8.69 0.45 -4.25
CA THR A 23 7.91 1.63 -4.63
C THR A 23 6.52 1.57 -4.00
N ALA A 24 5.90 0.39 -4.01
CA ALA A 24 4.58 0.21 -3.40
C ALA A 24 4.62 0.52 -1.90
N LEU A 25 5.66 0.05 -1.20
CA LEU A 25 5.83 0.34 0.22
C LEU A 25 6.03 1.84 0.47
N ALA A 26 6.85 2.50 -0.36
CA ALA A 26 7.09 3.93 -0.22
C ALA A 26 5.79 4.71 -0.39
N VAL A 27 4.98 4.36 -1.39
CA VAL A 27 3.69 5.00 -1.62
C VAL A 27 2.76 4.76 -0.43
N ALA A 28 2.72 3.53 0.08
CA ALA A 28 1.89 3.19 1.24
C ALA A 28 2.27 4.01 2.46
N CYS A 29 3.57 4.17 2.73
CA CYS A 29 4.04 4.96 3.87
C CYS A 29 3.65 6.42 3.74
N ILE A 30 3.74 6.98 2.53
CA ILE A 30 3.34 8.37 2.27
C ILE A 30 1.83 8.53 2.50
N LEU A 31 1.03 7.58 2.00
CA LEU A 31 -0.42 7.63 2.16
C LEU A 31 -0.82 7.56 3.63
N MET A 32 -0.17 6.70 4.40
CA MET A 32 -0.44 6.61 5.85
C MET A 32 -0.10 7.91 6.56
N ARG A 33 1.01 8.53 6.18
CA ARG A 33 1.44 9.80 6.75
C ARG A 33 0.41 10.89 6.47
N ASP A 34 -0.21 10.85 5.30
CA ASP A 34 -1.22 11.82 4.89
C ASP A 34 -2.61 11.56 5.48
N GLY A 35 -2.74 10.49 6.26
CA GLY A 35 -4.00 10.18 6.93
C GLY A 35 -4.93 9.25 6.16
N HIS A 36 -4.46 8.66 5.06
CA HIS A 36 -5.23 7.67 4.33
C HIS A 36 -5.11 6.30 4.99
N GLU A 37 -6.15 5.48 4.86
CA GLU A 37 -6.11 4.12 5.36
C GLU A 37 -5.63 3.19 4.26
N VAL A 38 -4.43 2.66 4.42
CA VAL A 38 -3.90 1.69 3.46
C VAL A 38 -4.39 0.30 3.85
N ILE A 39 -5.08 -0.35 2.93
CA ILE A 39 -5.72 -1.64 3.19
C ILE A 39 -4.73 -2.79 2.99
N LYS A 40 -4.06 -2.79 1.85
CA LYS A 40 -3.08 -3.84 1.53
C LYS A 40 -2.25 -3.42 0.31
N LEU A 41 -1.14 -4.10 0.10
CA LEU A 41 -0.40 -4.06 -1.15
C LEU A 41 -0.62 -5.40 -1.83
N GLU A 42 -0.75 -5.37 -3.15
CA GLU A 42 -0.99 -6.59 -3.91
C GLU A 42 -0.17 -6.57 -5.20
N SER A 43 0.49 -7.68 -5.51
CA SER A 43 1.23 -7.80 -6.75
C SER A 43 0.42 -8.59 -7.78
N THR A 44 0.80 -8.45 -9.05
CA THR A 44 0.16 -9.20 -10.13
C THR A 44 0.46 -10.69 -10.05
N SER A 45 1.49 -11.07 -9.28
CA SER A 45 1.81 -12.49 -9.09
C SER A 45 1.05 -13.11 -7.91
N GLY A 46 0.20 -12.34 -7.23
CA GLY A 46 -0.62 -12.85 -6.15
C GLY A 46 -0.08 -12.64 -4.74
N GLU A 47 1.06 -11.97 -4.60
CA GLU A 47 1.60 -11.65 -3.29
C GLU A 47 0.80 -10.52 -2.66
N THR A 48 0.60 -10.57 -1.36
CA THR A 48 -0.08 -9.50 -0.63
C THR A 48 0.67 -9.14 0.64
N ILE A 49 0.59 -7.86 1.03
CA ILE A 49 1.14 -7.38 2.29
C ILE A 49 0.00 -6.71 3.04
N GLU A 50 -0.30 -7.21 4.22
CA GLU A 50 -1.42 -6.72 5.02
C GLU A 50 -1.08 -5.40 5.72
N THR A 51 -2.12 -4.69 6.16
CA THR A 51 -1.99 -3.37 6.79
C THR A 51 -1.00 -3.36 7.95
N HIS A 52 -1.11 -4.32 8.87
CA HIS A 52 -0.24 -4.35 10.05
C HIS A 52 1.23 -4.57 9.68
N GLU A 53 1.48 -5.34 8.63
CA GLU A 53 2.83 -5.56 8.14
C GLU A 53 3.37 -4.29 7.48
N ILE A 54 2.52 -3.59 6.73
CA ILE A 54 2.89 -2.32 6.10
C ILE A 54 3.28 -1.31 7.18
N LYS A 55 2.49 -1.21 8.24
CA LYS A 55 2.78 -0.29 9.35
C LYS A 55 4.13 -0.60 9.98
N ARG A 56 4.40 -1.86 10.21
CA ARG A 56 5.67 -2.30 10.80
C ARG A 56 6.84 -1.91 9.90
N LEU A 57 6.71 -2.14 8.60
CA LEU A 57 7.77 -1.83 7.64
C LEU A 57 7.99 -0.32 7.51
N CYS A 58 6.93 0.47 7.63
CA CYS A 58 7.03 1.92 7.56
C CYS A 58 7.71 2.53 8.79
N GLU A 59 7.69 1.81 9.91
CA GLU A 59 8.29 2.28 11.16
C GLU A 59 9.77 1.94 11.28
N GLU A 60 10.30 1.13 10.38
CA GLU A 60 11.71 0.76 10.39
C GLU A 60 12.60 1.83 9.80
#